data_58045bdf872df1a717d214a897fb76af
#
_entry.id   58045bdf872df1a717d214a897fb76af
#
_cell.length_a   1.000
_cell.length_b   1.000
_cell.length_c   1.000
_cell.angle_alpha   90.00
_cell.angle_beta   90.00
_cell.angle_gamma   90.00
#
_symmetry.space_group_name_H-M   'P 1'
#
loop_
_entity.id
_entity.type
_entity.pdbx_description
1 polymer ?
#
loop_
_entity_poly.entity_id
_entity_poly.type
_entity_poly.pdbx_seq_one_letter_code
_entity_poly.pdbx_strand_id
1 'polypeptide(L)'
;TIHGEGALSPSTSWLPSRTASKIRPYRIGKLIVNGGKRPVKLGHTDGECLNVDASTLDGGLNIITGRKGTGKSHLAKLLLISMASYGAPCVVLDVNGEYVNLNKTKDGRQQNVRLTVLAPRSGLSFSLSKLGLRTLSGVLAHALDLPATSSKVFSTIWRELEGRNGLSVPELIKTVQGWNCHDSVREALVSRLQVLAESGLFSDEPNSLTEEKIMRLVEAGGILIVNLKNQSQTVRRILVEIFLGELTKILSSNWLKAIFLFAEEAHLYLRETYWDDIVTRMRHIGLFTTFITNQPDTVQEGIYRQADNVFIFNFTNEHDLDTIGKVAKADRETINYLVRGIPTRRCLLLGNVVRDLPLMVDVEALDVRTMGETRLFFS
;
A
#
# COMPACT_ATOMS: atom_id res chain seq x y z
N THR A 1 -8.03 10.75 42.11
CA THR A 1 -6.71 10.53 42.72
C THR A 1 -6.60 9.06 43.03
N ILE A 2 -5.87 8.34 42.19
CA ILE A 2 -5.53 6.94 42.42
C ILE A 2 -4.31 6.96 43.34
N HIS A 3 -4.52 6.74 44.62
CA HIS A 3 -3.46 6.39 45.56
C HIS A 3 -3.28 4.86 45.51
N GLY A 4 -2.18 4.41 44.94
CA GLY A 4 -1.86 2.99 44.89
C GLY A 4 -0.68 2.80 43.94
N GLU A 5 0.39 2.23 44.44
CA GLU A 5 1.64 1.93 43.80
C GLU A 5 1.47 1.27 42.42
N GLY A 6 1.69 2.01 41.39
CA GLY A 6 1.66 1.58 39.99
C GLY A 6 1.34 2.79 39.13
N ALA A 7 2.39 3.44 38.61
CA ALA A 7 2.19 4.44 37.57
C ALA A 7 1.35 3.82 36.46
N LEU A 8 0.20 4.43 36.15
CA LEU A 8 -0.57 4.07 34.98
C LEU A 8 0.37 4.08 33.78
N SER A 9 0.40 2.99 33.04
CA SER A 9 1.21 2.93 31.83
C SER A 9 0.74 3.98 30.82
N PRO A 10 1.60 4.44 29.91
CA PRO A 10 1.22 5.39 28.88
C PRO A 10 -0.04 4.99 28.09
N SER A 11 -0.32 3.67 27.96
CA SER A 11 -1.50 3.17 27.23
C SER A 11 -2.83 3.41 27.95
N THR A 12 -2.81 3.69 29.23
CA THR A 12 -4.03 3.96 30.02
C THR A 12 -4.20 5.44 30.37
N SER A 13 -3.15 6.26 30.21
CA SER A 13 -3.14 7.67 30.61
C SER A 13 -4.09 8.57 29.84
N TRP A 14 -4.60 8.12 28.70
CA TRP A 14 -5.53 8.85 27.83
C TRP A 14 -6.94 8.29 27.76
N LEU A 15 -7.25 7.29 28.54
CA LEU A 15 -8.65 6.95 28.83
C LEU A 15 -9.28 8.08 29.62
N PRO A 16 -10.54 8.48 29.32
CA PRO A 16 -11.25 9.46 30.13
C PRO A 16 -11.17 9.07 31.61
N SER A 17 -10.87 10.02 32.49
CA SER A 17 -10.60 9.76 33.92
C SER A 17 -11.69 8.94 34.63
N ARG A 18 -12.95 9.09 34.21
CA ARG A 18 -14.09 8.27 34.68
C ARG A 18 -14.04 6.82 34.24
N THR A 19 -13.39 6.52 33.11
CA THR A 19 -13.26 5.16 32.57
C THR A 19 -11.98 4.52 33.09
N ALA A 20 -10.89 5.26 33.21
CA ALA A 20 -9.62 4.79 33.75
C ALA A 20 -9.72 4.28 35.20
N SER A 21 -10.61 4.89 36.02
CA SER A 21 -10.84 4.45 37.39
C SER A 21 -11.58 3.09 37.51
N LYS A 22 -12.23 2.63 36.44
CA LYS A 22 -13.02 1.38 36.41
C LYS A 22 -12.36 0.21 35.75
N ILE A 23 -11.31 0.44 34.95
CA ILE A 23 -10.64 -0.60 34.15
C ILE A 23 -9.21 -0.76 34.65
N ARG A 24 -8.93 -1.92 35.27
CA ARG A 24 -7.55 -2.25 35.65
C ARG A 24 -6.70 -2.49 34.38
N PRO A 25 -5.45 -1.98 34.29
CA PRO A 25 -4.60 -2.07 33.10
C PRO A 25 -4.50 -3.49 32.51
N TYR A 26 -4.35 -4.51 33.34
CA TYR A 26 -4.23 -5.91 32.89
C TYR A 26 -5.51 -6.50 32.26
N ARG A 27 -6.67 -5.85 32.44
CA ARG A 27 -7.92 -6.28 31.79
C ARG A 27 -8.08 -5.71 30.38
N ILE A 28 -7.47 -4.58 30.09
CA ILE A 28 -7.50 -3.99 28.74
C ILE A 28 -6.77 -4.90 27.75
N GLY A 29 -5.56 -5.35 28.10
CA GLY A 29 -4.84 -6.35 27.33
C GLY A 29 -5.69 -7.60 27.08
N LYS A 30 -6.27 -8.21 28.10
CA LYS A 30 -7.11 -9.42 27.98
C LYS A 30 -8.42 -9.22 27.20
N LEU A 31 -9.00 -8.02 27.20
CA LEU A 31 -10.22 -7.73 26.42
C LEU A 31 -9.95 -7.61 24.90
N ILE A 32 -8.72 -7.23 24.55
CA ILE A 32 -8.30 -7.03 23.17
C ILE A 32 -7.54 -8.25 22.61
N VAL A 33 -6.84 -8.99 23.47
CA VAL A 33 -5.81 -10.01 23.20
C VAL A 33 -6.38 -11.42 22.97
N ASN A 34 -7.56 -11.60 22.50
CA ASN A 34 -7.91 -12.92 21.98
C ASN A 34 -7.52 -12.98 20.49
N GLY A 35 -6.31 -13.48 20.23
CA GLY A 35 -5.72 -13.56 18.89
C GLY A 35 -6.47 -14.38 17.85
N GLY A 36 -7.75 -14.68 18.08
CA GLY A 36 -8.63 -15.34 17.13
C GLY A 36 -8.06 -16.64 16.55
N LYS A 37 -8.54 -16.99 15.35
CA LYS A 37 -8.08 -18.20 14.63
C LYS A 37 -6.75 -18.00 13.87
N ARG A 38 -6.37 -16.75 13.59
CA ARG A 38 -5.18 -16.38 12.82
C ARG A 38 -4.41 -15.28 13.54
N PRO A 39 -3.72 -15.62 14.65
CA PRO A 39 -3.05 -14.63 15.48
C PRO A 39 -1.87 -14.00 14.76
N VAL A 40 -1.87 -12.68 14.69
CA VAL A 40 -0.75 -11.84 14.25
C VAL A 40 -0.15 -11.20 15.49
N LYS A 41 1.07 -11.56 15.84
CA LYS A 41 1.79 -10.95 16.94
C LYS A 41 2.25 -9.56 16.55
N LEU A 42 1.52 -8.52 16.93
CA LEU A 42 1.88 -7.13 16.64
C LEU A 42 3.06 -6.65 17.51
N GLY A 43 3.15 -7.15 18.74
CA GLY A 43 4.16 -6.70 19.69
C GLY A 43 3.68 -6.78 21.13
N HIS A 44 3.98 -5.73 21.91
CA HIS A 44 3.65 -5.69 23.32
C HIS A 44 2.94 -4.38 23.68
N THR A 45 2.02 -4.46 24.64
CA THR A 45 1.40 -3.30 25.29
C THR A 45 1.48 -3.52 26.80
N ASP A 46 2.04 -2.58 27.54
CA ASP A 46 2.25 -2.67 28.99
C ASP A 46 2.96 -3.96 29.45
N GLY A 47 3.91 -4.45 28.64
CA GLY A 47 4.65 -5.68 28.90
C GLY A 47 3.93 -6.96 28.54
N GLU A 48 2.64 -6.91 28.17
CA GLU A 48 1.87 -8.06 27.71
C GLU A 48 1.91 -8.19 26.18
N CYS A 49 1.95 -9.43 25.68
CA CYS A 49 1.96 -9.72 24.25
C CYS A 49 0.59 -9.33 23.63
N LEU A 50 0.62 -8.53 22.57
CA LEU A 50 -0.54 -8.16 21.80
C LEU A 50 -0.63 -9.01 20.53
N ASN A 51 -1.61 -9.90 20.49
CA ASN A 51 -1.97 -10.65 19.30
C ASN A 51 -3.32 -10.15 18.77
N VAL A 52 -3.40 -9.88 17.47
CA VAL A 52 -4.64 -9.52 16.80
C VAL A 52 -5.02 -10.61 15.81
N ASP A 53 -6.30 -10.77 15.49
CA ASP A 53 -6.69 -11.70 14.43
C ASP A 53 -6.43 -11.07 13.06
N ALA A 54 -5.80 -11.81 12.14
CA ALA A 54 -5.57 -11.35 10.77
C ALA A 54 -6.86 -10.93 10.07
N SER A 55 -8.01 -11.49 10.45
CA SER A 55 -9.31 -11.11 9.91
C SER A 55 -9.73 -9.66 10.23
N THR A 56 -9.12 -9.03 11.23
CA THR A 56 -9.37 -7.60 11.52
C THR A 56 -8.70 -6.65 10.51
N LEU A 57 -7.80 -7.16 9.71
CA LEU A 57 -7.16 -6.47 8.59
C LEU A 57 -7.82 -6.81 7.26
N ASP A 58 -8.66 -7.88 7.26
CA ASP A 58 -9.39 -8.35 6.09
C ASP A 58 -10.57 -7.44 5.80
N GLY A 59 -10.83 -7.15 4.54
CA GLY A 59 -11.90 -6.22 4.14
C GLY A 59 -11.62 -4.75 4.46
N GLY A 60 -10.46 -4.42 5.05
CA GLY A 60 -10.17 -3.13 5.62
C GLY A 60 -9.25 -2.24 4.79
N LEU A 61 -9.36 -0.94 5.06
CA LEU A 61 -8.38 0.07 4.69
C LEU A 61 -7.51 0.37 5.91
N ASN A 62 -6.20 0.17 5.76
CA ASN A 62 -5.23 0.41 6.82
C ASN A 62 -4.30 1.56 6.45
N ILE A 63 -3.93 2.39 7.41
CA ILE A 63 -2.97 3.48 7.23
C ILE A 63 -1.86 3.35 8.27
N ILE A 64 -0.62 3.33 7.81
CA ILE A 64 0.59 3.35 8.64
C ILE A 64 1.30 4.67 8.37
N THR A 65 1.37 5.54 9.36
CA THR A 65 1.92 6.89 9.20
C THR A 65 2.89 7.26 10.31
N GLY A 66 3.84 8.16 10.03
CA GLY A 66 4.88 8.60 10.95
C GLY A 66 6.11 9.09 10.21
N ARG A 67 6.97 9.86 10.84
CA ARG A 67 8.18 10.37 10.19
C ARG A 67 9.14 9.25 9.77
N LYS A 68 10.09 9.57 8.92
CA LYS A 68 11.13 8.62 8.46
C LYS A 68 11.91 8.02 9.63
N GLY A 69 12.16 6.71 9.59
CA GLY A 69 12.98 5.99 10.57
C GLY A 69 12.25 5.60 11.86
N THR A 70 10.95 5.86 12.01
CA THR A 70 10.19 5.56 13.25
C THR A 70 9.71 4.13 13.39
N GLY A 71 9.72 3.33 12.30
CA GLY A 71 9.33 1.91 12.33
C GLY A 71 8.14 1.54 11.43
N LYS A 72 7.64 2.45 10.58
CA LYS A 72 6.52 2.19 9.64
C LYS A 72 6.74 0.95 8.77
N SER A 73 7.84 0.95 7.99
CA SER A 73 8.15 -0.16 7.08
C SER A 73 8.43 -1.46 7.85
N HIS A 74 8.85 -1.38 9.12
CA HIS A 74 9.02 -2.54 9.98
C HIS A 74 7.66 -3.18 10.31
N LEU A 75 6.68 -2.37 10.74
CA LEU A 75 5.31 -2.85 10.98
C LEU A 75 4.67 -3.38 9.69
N ALA A 76 4.83 -2.67 8.57
CA ALA A 76 4.30 -3.11 7.29
C ALA A 76 4.85 -4.48 6.88
N LYS A 77 6.15 -4.73 7.05
CA LYS A 77 6.78 -6.03 6.80
C LYS A 77 6.24 -7.12 7.73
N LEU A 78 6.04 -6.81 9.01
CA LEU A 78 5.45 -7.72 9.98
C LEU A 78 4.03 -8.15 9.54
N LEU A 79 3.17 -7.19 9.21
CA LEU A 79 1.82 -7.47 8.73
C LEU A 79 1.85 -8.29 7.44
N LEU A 80 2.68 -7.89 6.48
CA LEU A 80 2.83 -8.55 5.18
C LEU A 80 3.22 -10.03 5.32
N ILE A 81 4.27 -10.33 6.10
CA ILE A 81 4.74 -11.71 6.33
C ILE A 81 3.67 -12.51 7.08
N SER A 82 3.04 -11.91 8.08
CA SER A 82 1.98 -12.57 8.85
C SER A 82 0.77 -12.91 7.98
N MET A 83 0.31 -11.99 7.13
CA MET A 83 -0.80 -12.24 6.20
C MET A 83 -0.44 -13.33 5.20
N ALA A 84 0.75 -13.27 4.60
CA ALA A 84 1.25 -14.28 3.67
C ALA A 84 1.36 -15.67 4.30
N SER A 85 1.75 -15.78 5.58
CA SER A 85 1.82 -17.06 6.28
C SER A 85 0.47 -17.75 6.44
N TYR A 86 -0.63 -16.99 6.39
CA TYR A 86 -2.00 -17.49 6.36
C TYR A 86 -2.56 -17.72 4.95
N GLY A 87 -1.71 -17.66 3.94
CA GLY A 87 -2.08 -17.89 2.55
C GLY A 87 -2.65 -16.67 1.83
N ALA A 88 -2.60 -15.49 2.43
CA ALA A 88 -3.11 -14.27 1.82
C ALA A 88 -2.25 -13.83 0.62
N PRO A 89 -2.85 -13.60 -0.57
CA PRO A 89 -2.18 -13.01 -1.71
C PRO A 89 -1.74 -11.58 -1.41
N CYS A 90 -0.46 -11.27 -1.54
CA CYS A 90 0.08 -9.96 -1.19
C CYS A 90 0.83 -9.31 -2.36
N VAL A 91 0.61 -8.02 -2.55
CA VAL A 91 1.33 -7.18 -3.52
C VAL A 91 1.89 -5.96 -2.81
N VAL A 92 3.14 -5.60 -3.09
CA VAL A 92 3.80 -4.42 -2.51
C VAL A 92 4.27 -3.50 -3.63
N LEU A 93 3.89 -2.23 -3.55
CA LEU A 93 4.44 -1.16 -4.38
C LEU A 93 5.62 -0.53 -3.61
N ASP A 94 6.83 -0.99 -3.91
CA ASP A 94 8.05 -0.69 -3.15
C ASP A 94 8.85 0.45 -3.80
N VAL A 95 8.64 1.68 -3.34
CA VAL A 95 9.33 2.87 -3.88
C VAL A 95 10.78 2.95 -3.44
N ASN A 96 11.08 2.47 -2.24
CA ASN A 96 12.40 2.60 -1.60
C ASN A 96 13.30 1.38 -1.80
N GLY A 97 12.74 0.25 -2.26
CA GLY A 97 13.45 -1.02 -2.39
C GLY A 97 13.74 -1.68 -1.03
N GLU A 98 12.85 -1.49 -0.07
CA GLU A 98 13.04 -1.99 1.30
C GLU A 98 12.52 -3.41 1.51
N TYR A 99 11.71 -3.95 0.57
CA TYR A 99 11.04 -5.24 0.70
C TYR A 99 11.71 -6.39 -0.07
N VAL A 100 12.70 -6.09 -0.89
CA VAL A 100 13.31 -7.05 -1.84
C VAL A 100 14.04 -8.24 -1.19
N ASN A 101 14.31 -8.20 0.09
CA ASN A 101 15.01 -9.27 0.84
C ASN A 101 14.19 -9.84 2.00
N LEU A 102 12.86 -9.75 1.96
CA LEU A 102 11.98 -10.28 3.03
C LEU A 102 12.12 -11.79 3.25
N ASN A 103 12.60 -12.52 2.26
CA ASN A 103 12.87 -13.95 2.35
C ASN A 103 14.24 -14.29 2.97
N LYS A 104 14.95 -13.32 3.56
CA LYS A 104 16.24 -13.52 4.22
C LYS A 104 16.20 -12.98 5.65
N THR A 105 16.80 -13.72 6.59
CA THR A 105 17.08 -13.23 7.95
C THR A 105 18.13 -12.14 7.92
N LYS A 106 18.34 -11.45 9.04
CA LYS A 106 19.42 -10.47 9.21
C LYS A 106 20.79 -11.10 8.93
N ASP A 107 20.99 -12.36 9.30
CA ASP A 107 22.22 -13.14 9.07
C ASP A 107 22.32 -13.66 7.63
N GLY A 108 21.35 -13.36 6.77
CA GLY A 108 21.33 -13.76 5.36
C GLY A 108 20.82 -15.18 5.09
N ARG A 109 20.32 -15.91 6.10
CA ARG A 109 19.70 -17.24 5.90
C ARG A 109 18.37 -17.10 5.19
N GLN A 110 18.05 -18.08 4.34
CA GLN A 110 16.78 -18.13 3.64
C GLN A 110 15.63 -18.44 4.63
N GLN A 111 14.54 -17.69 4.52
CA GLN A 111 13.29 -17.96 5.23
C GLN A 111 12.25 -18.57 4.27
N ASN A 112 11.28 -19.28 4.84
CA ASN A 112 10.17 -19.85 4.08
C ASN A 112 9.12 -18.78 3.74
N VAL A 113 9.54 -17.75 2.99
CA VAL A 113 8.68 -16.70 2.45
C VAL A 113 8.74 -16.78 0.93
N ARG A 114 7.59 -17.04 0.31
CA ARG A 114 7.48 -17.09 -1.15
C ARG A 114 7.44 -15.68 -1.71
N LEU A 115 8.59 -15.17 -2.11
CA LEU A 115 8.82 -13.81 -2.56
C LEU A 115 9.22 -13.78 -4.03
N THR A 116 8.54 -12.94 -4.80
CA THR A 116 8.94 -12.59 -6.17
C THR A 116 9.13 -11.08 -6.28
N VAL A 117 10.25 -10.67 -6.85
CA VAL A 117 10.56 -9.24 -7.07
C VAL A 117 10.54 -8.98 -8.57
N LEU A 118 9.68 -8.07 -9.00
CA LEU A 118 9.61 -7.57 -10.37
C LEU A 118 10.16 -6.14 -10.43
N ALA A 119 11.06 -5.90 -11.36
CA ALA A 119 11.61 -4.57 -11.58
C ALA A 119 11.69 -4.26 -13.09
N PRO A 120 11.46 -3.01 -13.51
CA PRO A 120 11.71 -2.59 -14.88
C PRO A 120 13.12 -2.94 -15.32
N ARG A 121 13.30 -3.29 -16.57
CA ARG A 121 14.58 -3.73 -17.17
C ARG A 121 15.19 -5.03 -16.60
N SER A 122 14.47 -5.72 -15.70
CA SER A 122 14.85 -7.00 -15.12
C SER A 122 13.80 -8.08 -15.43
N GLY A 123 13.33 -8.15 -16.68
CA GLY A 123 12.34 -9.13 -17.12
C GLY A 123 10.87 -8.72 -16.89
N LEU A 124 10.60 -7.48 -16.44
CA LEU A 124 9.25 -6.95 -16.37
C LEU A 124 8.90 -6.24 -17.67
N SER A 125 8.05 -6.85 -18.47
CA SER A 125 7.47 -6.27 -19.68
C SER A 125 6.00 -6.65 -19.80
N PHE A 126 5.25 -5.84 -20.55
CA PHE A 126 3.83 -6.02 -20.80
C PHE A 126 3.56 -6.06 -22.30
N SER A 127 2.62 -6.91 -22.74
CA SER A 127 2.11 -6.87 -24.09
C SER A 127 0.87 -5.99 -24.15
N LEU A 128 0.81 -5.07 -25.12
CA LEU A 128 -0.34 -4.18 -25.31
C LEU A 128 -1.64 -4.97 -25.50
N SER A 129 -1.61 -5.98 -26.35
CA SER A 129 -2.79 -6.79 -26.67
C SER A 129 -3.34 -7.51 -25.44
N LYS A 130 -2.47 -7.97 -24.53
CA LYS A 130 -2.86 -8.66 -23.28
C LYS A 130 -3.38 -7.69 -22.20
N LEU A 131 -2.82 -6.48 -22.11
CA LEU A 131 -3.32 -5.46 -21.18
C LEU A 131 -4.75 -5.03 -21.53
N GLY A 132 -5.07 -4.93 -22.81
CA GLY A 132 -6.40 -4.56 -23.29
C GLY A 132 -6.73 -3.09 -23.09
N LEU A 133 -7.87 -2.70 -23.67
CA LEU A 133 -8.33 -1.30 -23.71
C LEU A 133 -8.47 -0.68 -22.32
N ARG A 134 -9.05 -1.41 -21.37
CA ARG A 134 -9.38 -0.86 -20.04
C ARG A 134 -8.14 -0.42 -19.28
N THR A 135 -7.16 -1.31 -19.15
CA THR A 135 -5.91 -1.01 -18.45
C THR A 135 -5.13 0.09 -19.16
N LEU A 136 -5.03 0.01 -20.51
CA LEU A 136 -4.29 1.00 -21.29
C LEU A 136 -4.96 2.38 -21.28
N SER A 137 -6.28 2.45 -21.32
CA SER A 137 -7.03 3.71 -21.16
C SER A 137 -6.79 4.32 -19.78
N GLY A 138 -6.73 3.51 -18.72
CA GLY A 138 -6.35 3.94 -17.38
C GLY A 138 -4.95 4.56 -17.35
N VAL A 139 -3.97 3.87 -17.93
CA VAL A 139 -2.58 4.38 -18.03
C VAL A 139 -2.54 5.73 -18.76
N LEU A 140 -3.21 5.85 -19.90
CA LEU A 140 -3.23 7.11 -20.65
C LEU A 140 -3.93 8.23 -19.89
N ALA A 141 -5.06 7.96 -19.25
CA ALA A 141 -5.85 8.95 -18.53
C ALA A 141 -5.24 9.34 -17.18
N HIS A 142 -4.87 8.36 -16.34
CA HIS A 142 -4.49 8.61 -14.94
C HIS A 142 -2.97 8.78 -14.77
N ALA A 143 -2.15 8.02 -15.50
CA ALA A 143 -0.70 8.16 -15.41
C ALA A 143 -0.15 9.27 -16.31
N LEU A 144 -0.73 9.48 -17.50
CA LEU A 144 -0.21 10.36 -18.53
C LEU A 144 -1.09 11.59 -18.86
N ASP A 145 -2.18 11.81 -18.13
CA ASP A 145 -3.02 13.00 -18.27
C ASP A 145 -3.62 13.18 -19.67
N LEU A 146 -4.10 12.09 -20.27
CA LEU A 146 -4.78 12.18 -21.55
C LEU A 146 -6.17 12.84 -21.37
N PRO A 147 -6.48 13.92 -22.10
CA PRO A 147 -7.80 14.55 -22.05
C PRO A 147 -8.94 13.58 -22.41
N ALA A 148 -10.10 13.76 -21.78
CA ALA A 148 -11.26 12.89 -21.98
C ALA A 148 -11.72 12.81 -23.44
N THR A 149 -11.60 13.90 -24.21
CA THR A 149 -11.88 13.93 -25.66
C THR A 149 -10.96 13.00 -26.42
N SER A 150 -9.66 13.05 -26.13
CA SER A 150 -8.66 12.18 -26.75
C SER A 150 -8.83 10.72 -26.32
N SER A 151 -9.24 10.46 -25.07
CA SER A 151 -9.53 9.10 -24.59
C SER A 151 -10.67 8.43 -25.36
N LYS A 152 -11.70 9.19 -25.76
CA LYS A 152 -12.80 8.67 -26.60
C LYS A 152 -12.29 8.25 -27.99
N VAL A 153 -11.46 9.09 -28.61
CA VAL A 153 -10.87 8.79 -29.93
C VAL A 153 -9.94 7.58 -29.82
N PHE A 154 -9.10 7.51 -28.77
CA PHE A 154 -8.26 6.35 -28.50
C PHE A 154 -9.06 5.05 -28.41
N SER A 155 -10.18 5.06 -27.68
CA SER A 155 -11.05 3.90 -27.56
C SER A 155 -11.62 3.42 -28.88
N THR A 156 -11.90 4.35 -29.81
CA THR A 156 -12.37 4.02 -31.17
C THR A 156 -11.24 3.38 -31.99
N ILE A 157 -10.06 3.98 -31.98
CA ILE A 157 -8.88 3.45 -32.67
C ILE A 157 -8.56 2.03 -32.14
N TRP A 158 -8.57 1.84 -30.82
CA TRP A 158 -8.29 0.55 -30.22
C TRP A 158 -9.23 -0.56 -30.70
N ARG A 159 -10.54 -0.29 -30.75
CA ARG A 159 -11.52 -1.29 -31.20
C ARG A 159 -11.29 -1.76 -32.65
N GLU A 160 -10.75 -0.91 -33.51
CA GLU A 160 -10.38 -1.32 -34.87
C GLU A 160 -9.10 -2.16 -34.93
N LEU A 161 -8.24 -2.02 -33.90
CA LEU A 161 -7.00 -2.78 -33.76
C LEU A 161 -7.17 -4.05 -32.91
N GLU A 162 -8.29 -4.14 -32.19
CA GLU A 162 -8.56 -5.26 -31.28
C GLU A 162 -8.55 -6.59 -32.04
N GLY A 163 -7.83 -7.57 -31.47
CA GLY A 163 -7.64 -8.87 -32.12
C GLY A 163 -6.46 -8.95 -33.09
N ARG A 164 -5.76 -7.88 -33.39
CA ARG A 164 -4.49 -7.96 -34.12
C ARG A 164 -3.40 -8.52 -33.21
N ASN A 165 -2.81 -9.64 -33.65
CA ASN A 165 -1.63 -10.18 -32.96
C ASN A 165 -0.41 -9.29 -33.21
N GLY A 166 0.42 -9.09 -32.17
CA GLY A 166 1.68 -8.36 -32.25
C GLY A 166 1.52 -6.84 -32.33
N LEU A 167 0.43 -6.29 -31.77
CA LEU A 167 0.25 -4.84 -31.70
C LEU A 167 1.31 -4.19 -30.81
N SER A 168 2.19 -3.41 -31.41
CA SER A 168 3.28 -2.70 -30.72
C SER A 168 2.94 -1.22 -30.50
N VAL A 169 3.64 -0.57 -29.55
CA VAL A 169 3.47 0.88 -29.33
C VAL A 169 3.81 1.71 -30.60
N PRO A 170 4.89 1.41 -31.34
CA PRO A 170 5.18 2.10 -32.60
C PRO A 170 4.07 1.98 -33.66
N GLU A 171 3.45 0.80 -33.79
CA GLU A 171 2.32 0.61 -34.73
C GLU A 171 1.11 1.40 -34.31
N LEU A 172 0.81 1.45 -32.99
CA LEU A 172 -0.26 2.25 -32.45
C LEU A 172 -0.03 3.74 -32.72
N ILE A 173 1.20 4.25 -32.56
CA ILE A 173 1.57 5.62 -32.90
C ILE A 173 1.32 5.89 -34.40
N LYS A 174 1.78 5.00 -35.27
CA LYS A 174 1.58 5.14 -36.72
C LYS A 174 0.09 5.18 -37.09
N THR A 175 -0.72 4.34 -36.46
CA THR A 175 -2.17 4.32 -36.67
C THR A 175 -2.83 5.63 -36.24
N VAL A 176 -2.46 6.16 -35.06
CA VAL A 176 -2.96 7.44 -34.54
C VAL A 176 -2.57 8.59 -35.46
N GLN A 177 -1.34 8.60 -35.99
CA GLN A 177 -0.86 9.62 -36.93
C GLN A 177 -1.67 9.67 -38.22
N GLY A 178 -2.12 8.50 -38.73
CA GLY A 178 -2.97 8.39 -39.93
C GLY A 178 -4.46 8.54 -39.65
N TRP A 179 -4.87 8.68 -38.39
CA TRP A 179 -6.30 8.71 -38.02
C TRP A 179 -6.95 10.05 -38.35
N ASN A 180 -8.16 9.99 -38.85
CA ASN A 180 -8.95 11.21 -39.14
C ASN A 180 -9.55 11.78 -37.84
N CYS A 181 -8.84 12.71 -37.21
CA CYS A 181 -9.27 13.44 -36.01
C CYS A 181 -8.61 14.81 -35.96
N HIS A 182 -9.08 15.66 -35.06
CA HIS A 182 -8.51 17.00 -34.87
C HIS A 182 -7.04 16.93 -34.48
N ASP A 183 -6.20 17.83 -34.97
CA ASP A 183 -4.75 17.81 -34.77
C ASP A 183 -4.36 17.82 -33.28
N SER A 184 -5.02 18.63 -32.45
CA SER A 184 -4.77 18.67 -31.02
C SER A 184 -5.02 17.33 -30.31
N VAL A 185 -5.99 16.54 -30.78
CA VAL A 185 -6.28 15.19 -30.27
C VAL A 185 -5.20 14.23 -30.71
N ARG A 186 -4.77 14.33 -31.99
CA ARG A 186 -3.69 13.51 -32.54
C ARG A 186 -2.36 13.75 -31.79
N GLU A 187 -1.99 15.01 -31.60
CA GLU A 187 -0.79 15.39 -30.86
C GLU A 187 -0.82 14.93 -29.40
N ALA A 188 -1.98 15.10 -28.75
CA ALA A 188 -2.17 14.62 -27.38
C ALA A 188 -1.99 13.09 -27.26
N LEU A 189 -2.49 12.31 -28.21
CA LEU A 189 -2.33 10.85 -28.23
C LEU A 189 -0.88 10.45 -28.55
N VAL A 190 -0.32 11.01 -29.63
CA VAL A 190 1.04 10.65 -30.06
C VAL A 190 2.05 10.93 -28.97
N SER A 191 1.99 12.10 -28.33
CA SER A 191 2.93 12.45 -27.25
C SER A 191 2.88 11.47 -26.07
N ARG A 192 1.71 10.99 -25.66
CA ARG A 192 1.56 10.02 -24.56
C ARG A 192 2.02 8.62 -24.98
N LEU A 193 1.73 8.21 -26.19
CA LEU A 193 2.20 6.94 -26.73
C LEU A 193 3.71 6.92 -26.90
N GLN A 194 4.37 8.05 -27.24
CA GLN A 194 5.81 8.17 -27.23
C GLN A 194 6.41 7.95 -25.83
N VAL A 195 5.79 8.53 -24.78
CA VAL A 195 6.21 8.28 -23.40
C VAL A 195 6.09 6.79 -23.04
N LEU A 196 5.03 6.09 -23.51
CA LEU A 196 4.93 4.64 -23.33
C LEU A 196 6.05 3.89 -24.05
N ALA A 197 6.37 4.26 -25.28
CA ALA A 197 7.48 3.65 -26.03
C ALA A 197 8.83 3.82 -25.31
N GLU A 198 9.11 5.02 -24.81
CA GLU A 198 10.35 5.38 -24.12
C GLU A 198 10.44 4.75 -22.71
N SER A 199 9.33 4.35 -22.12
CA SER A 199 9.31 3.71 -20.78
C SER A 199 10.05 2.38 -20.74
N GLY A 200 10.19 1.68 -21.88
CA GLY A 200 10.80 0.37 -21.99
C GLY A 200 10.01 -0.75 -21.29
N LEU A 201 8.73 -0.49 -20.99
CA LEU A 201 7.85 -1.45 -20.29
C LEU A 201 7.06 -2.36 -21.24
N PHE A 202 7.02 -2.04 -22.54
CA PHE A 202 6.17 -2.74 -23.50
C PHE A 202 7.00 -3.57 -24.47
N SER A 203 6.71 -4.86 -24.54
CA SER A 203 7.24 -5.79 -25.54
C SER A 203 6.27 -6.93 -25.76
N ASP A 204 6.30 -7.51 -26.98
CA ASP A 204 5.45 -8.67 -27.34
C ASP A 204 6.18 -10.00 -27.09
N GLU A 205 7.19 -10.01 -26.24
CA GLU A 205 7.91 -11.24 -25.90
C GLU A 205 7.01 -12.25 -25.17
N PRO A 206 7.24 -13.56 -25.37
CA PRO A 206 6.47 -14.63 -24.69
C PRO A 206 6.51 -14.53 -23.17
N ASN A 207 7.54 -13.88 -22.62
CA ASN A 207 7.74 -13.70 -21.17
C ASN A 207 7.05 -12.48 -20.59
N SER A 208 6.31 -11.69 -21.37
CA SER A 208 5.55 -10.55 -20.86
C SER A 208 4.65 -10.96 -19.69
N LEU A 209 4.51 -10.09 -18.70
CA LEU A 209 3.68 -10.31 -17.53
C LEU A 209 2.20 -10.31 -17.91
N THR A 210 1.46 -11.30 -17.42
CA THR A 210 0.02 -11.47 -17.65
C THR A 210 -0.71 -11.63 -16.33
N GLU A 211 -2.04 -11.48 -16.36
CA GLU A 211 -2.93 -11.73 -15.21
C GLU A 211 -2.68 -13.10 -14.57
N GLU A 212 -2.61 -14.17 -15.41
CA GLU A 212 -2.37 -15.53 -14.90
C GLU A 212 -1.00 -15.66 -14.23
N LYS A 213 0.03 -14.99 -14.78
CA LYS A 213 1.35 -14.98 -14.13
C LYS A 213 1.31 -14.26 -12.80
N ILE A 214 0.67 -13.09 -12.74
CA ILE A 214 0.50 -12.35 -11.48
C ILE A 214 -0.24 -13.22 -10.46
N MET A 215 -1.36 -13.82 -10.84
CA MET A 215 -2.15 -14.70 -10.00
C MET A 215 -1.29 -15.82 -9.40
N ARG A 216 -0.55 -16.56 -10.25
CA ARG A 216 0.33 -17.67 -9.79
C ARG A 216 1.43 -17.22 -8.85
N LEU A 217 1.90 -15.97 -8.96
CA LEU A 217 2.92 -15.43 -8.08
C LEU A 217 2.38 -15.11 -6.69
N VAL A 218 1.13 -14.68 -6.58
CA VAL A 218 0.53 -14.24 -5.32
C VAL A 218 -0.35 -15.28 -4.64
N GLU A 219 -0.88 -16.26 -5.36
CA GLU A 219 -1.72 -17.33 -4.76
C GLU A 219 -1.00 -18.06 -3.62
N ALA A 220 -1.76 -18.65 -2.70
CA ALA A 220 -1.24 -19.44 -1.57
C ALA A 220 -0.16 -18.71 -0.74
N GLY A 221 -0.33 -17.42 -0.47
CA GLY A 221 0.57 -16.62 0.36
C GLY A 221 1.82 -16.11 -0.37
N GLY A 222 1.80 -16.06 -1.70
CA GLY A 222 2.87 -15.42 -2.45
C GLY A 222 2.90 -13.91 -2.21
N ILE A 223 4.11 -13.36 -2.09
CA ILE A 223 4.35 -11.93 -1.99
C ILE A 223 5.00 -11.45 -3.29
N LEU A 224 4.32 -10.56 -3.99
CA LEU A 224 4.82 -9.92 -5.19
C LEU A 224 5.28 -8.50 -4.88
N ILE A 225 6.58 -8.26 -5.03
CA ILE A 225 7.16 -6.91 -4.89
C ILE A 225 7.30 -6.26 -6.27
N VAL A 226 6.60 -5.17 -6.47
CA VAL A 226 6.79 -4.27 -7.61
C VAL A 226 7.83 -3.22 -7.20
N ASN A 227 9.07 -3.44 -7.59
CA ASN A 227 10.18 -2.56 -7.22
C ASN A 227 10.19 -1.30 -8.10
N LEU A 228 9.77 -0.19 -7.52
CA LEU A 228 9.67 1.13 -8.14
C LEU A 228 10.92 2.00 -7.89
N LYS A 229 11.91 1.47 -7.18
CA LYS A 229 13.15 2.21 -6.87
C LYS A 229 13.89 2.60 -8.14
N ASN A 230 14.44 3.80 -8.12
CA ASN A 230 15.22 4.37 -9.24
C ASN A 230 14.42 4.57 -10.55
N GLN A 231 13.08 4.48 -10.51
CA GLN A 231 12.22 4.80 -11.63
C GLN A 231 11.82 6.27 -11.61
N SER A 232 11.66 6.88 -12.81
CA SER A 232 11.08 8.22 -12.93
C SER A 232 9.65 8.23 -12.39
N GLN A 233 9.14 9.40 -12.00
CA GLN A 233 7.76 9.53 -11.51
C GLN A 233 6.74 9.04 -12.56
N THR A 234 6.98 9.32 -13.83
CA THR A 234 6.11 8.88 -14.93
C THR A 234 6.09 7.36 -15.05
N VAL A 235 7.24 6.70 -15.02
CA VAL A 235 7.33 5.23 -15.08
C VAL A 235 6.67 4.58 -13.86
N ARG A 236 6.82 5.17 -12.66
CA ARG A 236 6.11 4.69 -11.46
C ARG A 236 4.60 4.75 -11.64
N ARG A 237 4.05 5.87 -12.13
CA ARG A 237 2.62 6.03 -12.40
C ARG A 237 2.10 5.02 -13.40
N ILE A 238 2.83 4.82 -14.52
CA ILE A 238 2.47 3.83 -15.54
C ILE A 238 2.42 2.43 -14.93
N LEU A 239 3.46 2.03 -14.20
CA LEU A 239 3.51 0.71 -13.56
C LEU A 239 2.39 0.48 -12.57
N VAL A 240 2.16 1.45 -11.69
CA VAL A 240 1.10 1.35 -10.67
C VAL A 240 -0.26 1.22 -11.33
N GLU A 241 -0.53 2.02 -12.36
CA GLU A 241 -1.80 1.96 -13.10
C GLU A 241 -2.00 0.62 -13.80
N ILE A 242 -0.95 0.06 -14.42
CA ILE A 242 -0.99 -1.28 -15.01
C ILE A 242 -1.31 -2.32 -13.94
N PHE A 243 -0.58 -2.33 -12.82
CA PHE A 243 -0.80 -3.30 -11.76
C PHE A 243 -2.20 -3.20 -11.16
N LEU A 244 -2.70 -2.00 -10.87
CA LEU A 244 -4.05 -1.80 -10.37
C LEU A 244 -5.11 -2.29 -11.37
N GLY A 245 -4.89 -2.06 -12.66
CA GLY A 245 -5.74 -2.58 -13.74
C GLY A 245 -5.77 -4.11 -13.76
N GLU A 246 -4.59 -4.74 -13.73
CA GLU A 246 -4.47 -6.21 -13.76
C GLU A 246 -5.01 -6.86 -12.47
N LEU A 247 -4.74 -6.31 -11.29
CA LEU A 247 -5.31 -6.78 -10.04
C LEU A 247 -6.84 -6.66 -10.02
N THR A 248 -7.37 -5.59 -10.60
CA THR A 248 -8.83 -5.40 -10.75
C THR A 248 -9.44 -6.47 -11.64
N LYS A 249 -8.79 -6.86 -12.75
CA LYS A 249 -9.25 -7.94 -13.62
C LYS A 249 -9.25 -9.28 -12.90
N ILE A 250 -8.16 -9.63 -12.21
CA ILE A 250 -8.03 -10.87 -11.44
C ILE A 250 -9.16 -10.98 -10.41
N LEU A 251 -9.44 -9.91 -9.66
CA LEU A 251 -10.49 -9.88 -8.65
C LEU A 251 -11.89 -9.92 -9.28
N SER A 252 -12.10 -9.17 -10.37
CA SER A 252 -13.41 -9.15 -11.07
C SER A 252 -13.77 -10.47 -11.74
N SER A 253 -12.76 -11.29 -12.11
CA SER A 253 -12.97 -12.63 -12.64
C SER A 253 -13.19 -13.71 -11.57
N ASN A 254 -13.15 -13.32 -10.29
CA ASN A 254 -13.24 -14.21 -9.12
C ASN A 254 -12.15 -15.32 -9.07
N TRP A 255 -11.00 -15.12 -9.73
CA TRP A 255 -9.88 -16.04 -9.63
C TRP A 255 -9.25 -16.04 -8.24
N LEU A 256 -9.23 -14.86 -7.58
CA LEU A 256 -8.88 -14.69 -6.18
C LEU A 256 -10.00 -13.96 -5.46
N LYS A 257 -10.25 -14.33 -4.20
CA LYS A 257 -11.27 -13.68 -3.36
C LYS A 257 -10.83 -12.29 -2.91
N ALA A 258 -9.54 -12.13 -2.65
CA ALA A 258 -8.97 -10.88 -2.16
C ALA A 258 -7.47 -10.81 -2.46
N ILE A 259 -6.94 -9.61 -2.54
CA ILE A 259 -5.51 -9.30 -2.61
C ILE A 259 -5.22 -8.19 -1.61
N PHE A 260 -4.15 -8.35 -0.83
CA PHE A 260 -3.67 -7.34 0.12
C PHE A 260 -2.58 -6.50 -0.55
N LEU A 261 -2.89 -5.24 -0.80
CA LEU A 261 -2.01 -4.27 -1.42
C LEU A 261 -1.32 -3.41 -0.36
N PHE A 262 0.00 -3.42 -0.32
CA PHE A 262 0.81 -2.52 0.50
C PHE A 262 1.39 -1.43 -0.41
N ALA A 263 0.93 -0.20 -0.23
CA ALA A 263 1.28 0.94 -1.06
C ALA A 263 2.18 1.90 -0.28
N GLU A 264 3.50 1.82 -0.52
CA GLU A 264 4.48 2.66 0.15
C GLU A 264 4.58 4.02 -0.54
N GLU A 265 4.51 5.10 0.27
CA GLU A 265 4.58 6.50 -0.20
C GLU A 265 3.65 6.77 -1.39
N ALA A 266 2.41 6.34 -1.28
CA ALA A 266 1.42 6.33 -2.36
C ALA A 266 1.20 7.72 -3.00
N HIS A 267 1.42 8.81 -2.26
CA HIS A 267 1.36 10.18 -2.76
C HIS A 267 2.37 10.47 -3.89
N LEU A 268 3.44 9.67 -4.02
CA LEU A 268 4.43 9.85 -5.08
C LEU A 268 3.95 9.37 -6.46
N TYR A 269 2.88 8.58 -6.52
CA TYR A 269 2.42 7.98 -7.78
C TYR A 269 0.91 7.90 -7.96
N LEU A 270 0.12 8.00 -6.89
CA LEU A 270 -1.33 8.09 -6.98
C LEU A 270 -1.78 9.54 -7.10
N ARG A 271 -2.80 9.78 -7.91
CA ARG A 271 -3.48 11.07 -8.00
C ARG A 271 -4.62 11.14 -7.00
N GLU A 272 -4.99 12.36 -6.63
CA GLU A 272 -6.07 12.62 -5.69
C GLU A 272 -7.39 11.96 -6.10
N THR A 273 -7.74 12.03 -7.38
CA THR A 273 -8.98 11.43 -7.92
C THR A 273 -8.98 9.91 -7.92
N TYR A 274 -7.80 9.29 -7.82
CA TYR A 274 -7.68 7.83 -7.88
C TYR A 274 -7.75 7.16 -6.51
N TRP A 275 -7.45 7.90 -5.45
CA TRP A 275 -7.55 7.41 -4.08
C TRP A 275 -8.96 6.93 -3.74
N ASP A 276 -9.98 7.73 -4.09
CA ASP A 276 -11.39 7.39 -3.84
C ASP A 276 -11.78 6.08 -4.53
N ASP A 277 -11.30 5.84 -5.75
CA ASP A 277 -11.60 4.63 -6.50
C ASP A 277 -10.98 3.37 -5.87
N ILE A 278 -9.73 3.47 -5.37
CA ILE A 278 -9.05 2.37 -4.66
C ILE A 278 -9.80 2.05 -3.36
N VAL A 279 -10.16 3.07 -2.59
CA VAL A 279 -10.73 2.91 -1.24
C VAL A 279 -12.20 2.46 -1.30
N THR A 280 -12.93 2.85 -2.34
CA THR A 280 -14.34 2.49 -2.48
C THR A 280 -14.53 1.29 -3.40
N ARG A 281 -14.42 1.51 -4.71
CA ARG A 281 -14.76 0.50 -5.74
C ARG A 281 -13.84 -0.73 -5.68
N MET A 282 -12.52 -0.54 -5.59
CA MET A 282 -11.59 -1.67 -5.58
C MET A 282 -11.68 -2.48 -4.30
N ARG A 283 -11.97 -1.84 -3.16
CA ARG A 283 -12.26 -2.54 -1.90
C ARG A 283 -13.44 -3.50 -2.03
N HIS A 284 -14.52 -3.09 -2.68
CA HIS A 284 -15.70 -3.95 -2.86
C HIS A 284 -15.44 -5.20 -3.69
N ILE A 285 -14.47 -5.18 -4.57
CA ILE A 285 -14.07 -6.36 -5.35
C ILE A 285 -12.97 -7.19 -4.68
N GLY A 286 -12.51 -6.81 -3.48
CA GLY A 286 -11.54 -7.58 -2.71
C GLY A 286 -10.10 -7.05 -2.74
N LEU A 287 -9.85 -5.81 -3.17
CA LEU A 287 -8.53 -5.17 -3.04
C LEU A 287 -8.44 -4.43 -1.69
N PHE A 288 -7.74 -5.02 -0.72
CA PHE A 288 -7.59 -4.45 0.61
C PHE A 288 -6.25 -3.75 0.73
N THR A 289 -6.28 -2.45 1.01
CA THR A 289 -5.09 -1.61 0.88
C THR A 289 -4.56 -1.17 2.24
N THR A 290 -3.25 -1.27 2.40
CA THR A 290 -2.48 -0.67 3.49
C THR A 290 -1.61 0.44 2.91
N PHE A 291 -1.96 1.69 3.19
CA PHE A 291 -1.15 2.85 2.82
C PHE A 291 -0.06 3.10 3.86
N ILE A 292 1.15 3.34 3.39
CA ILE A 292 2.31 3.64 4.24
C ILE A 292 2.87 5.00 3.78
N THR A 293 2.87 6.00 4.67
CA THR A 293 3.33 7.35 4.31
C THR A 293 4.05 8.04 5.45
N ASN A 294 5.01 8.89 5.10
CA ASN A 294 5.67 9.81 6.02
C ASN A 294 5.08 11.23 5.98
N GLN A 295 4.10 11.47 5.10
CA GLN A 295 3.42 12.73 4.88
C GLN A 295 1.91 12.55 5.05
N PRO A 296 1.38 12.66 6.28
CA PRO A 296 -0.03 12.42 6.55
C PRO A 296 -0.95 13.41 5.85
N ASP A 297 -0.49 14.62 5.62
CA ASP A 297 -1.22 15.71 4.94
C ASP A 297 -1.45 15.46 3.45
N THR A 298 -0.65 14.58 2.84
CA THR A 298 -0.83 14.19 1.43
C THR A 298 -1.95 13.18 1.22
N VAL A 299 -2.42 12.54 2.29
CA VAL A 299 -3.58 11.64 2.27
C VAL A 299 -4.82 12.47 2.60
N GLN A 300 -5.79 12.48 1.69
CA GLN A 300 -7.03 13.25 1.86
C GLN A 300 -7.76 12.86 3.16
N GLU A 301 -8.34 13.83 3.85
CA GLU A 301 -9.09 13.61 5.09
C GLU A 301 -10.21 12.57 4.92
N GLY A 302 -10.87 12.54 3.75
CA GLY A 302 -11.89 11.56 3.41
C GLY A 302 -11.40 10.11 3.43
N ILE A 303 -10.13 9.87 3.06
CA ILE A 303 -9.49 8.55 3.11
C ILE A 303 -9.27 8.11 4.55
N TYR A 304 -8.76 8.99 5.40
CA TYR A 304 -8.62 8.70 6.82
C TYR A 304 -9.95 8.36 7.50
N ARG A 305 -11.03 9.06 7.14
CA ARG A 305 -12.37 8.80 7.70
C ARG A 305 -12.90 7.41 7.32
N GLN A 306 -12.42 6.86 6.21
CA GLN A 306 -12.77 5.52 5.74
C GLN A 306 -11.79 4.44 6.23
N ALA A 307 -10.69 4.84 6.88
CA ALA A 307 -9.72 3.90 7.40
C ALA A 307 -10.31 3.09 8.56
N ASP A 308 -10.16 1.79 8.47
CA ASP A 308 -10.59 0.84 9.52
C ASP A 308 -9.55 0.77 10.64
N ASN A 309 -8.26 0.91 10.28
CA ASN A 309 -7.16 0.90 11.24
C ASN A 309 -6.12 1.96 10.86
N VAL A 310 -5.63 2.70 11.87
CA VAL A 310 -4.58 3.70 11.72
C VAL A 310 -3.48 3.43 12.73
N PHE A 311 -2.26 3.23 12.23
CA PHE A 311 -1.04 3.04 13.01
C PHE A 311 -0.21 4.32 12.93
N ILE A 312 -0.10 5.05 14.04
CA ILE A 312 0.53 6.35 14.11
C ILE A 312 1.84 6.25 14.87
N PHE A 313 2.95 6.43 14.17
CA PHE A 313 4.27 6.59 14.76
C PHE A 313 4.58 8.04 15.10
N ASN A 314 5.78 8.31 15.58
CA ASN A 314 6.21 9.64 15.98
C ASN A 314 6.12 10.67 14.85
N PHE A 315 5.57 11.85 15.19
CA PHE A 315 5.63 13.09 14.43
C PHE A 315 6.11 14.22 15.31
N THR A 316 6.81 15.18 14.72
CA THR A 316 7.31 16.39 15.39
C THR A 316 6.84 17.68 14.73
N ASN A 317 6.38 17.61 13.48
CA ASN A 317 5.86 18.76 12.74
C ASN A 317 4.43 19.07 13.20
N GLU A 318 4.13 20.34 13.50
CA GLU A 318 2.80 20.79 13.93
C GLU A 318 1.70 20.48 12.90
N HIS A 319 2.00 20.69 11.62
CA HIS A 319 1.02 20.45 10.55
C HIS A 319 0.62 18.98 10.45
N ASP A 320 1.60 18.07 10.54
CA ASP A 320 1.36 16.63 10.57
C ASP A 320 0.53 16.23 11.78
N LEU A 321 0.85 16.79 12.96
CA LEU A 321 0.14 16.53 14.20
C LEU A 321 -1.30 17.05 14.13
N ASP A 322 -1.53 18.19 13.50
CA ASP A 322 -2.87 18.74 13.27
C ASP A 322 -3.71 17.83 12.39
N THR A 323 -3.12 17.32 11.31
CA THR A 323 -3.78 16.35 10.42
C THR A 323 -4.16 15.08 11.18
N ILE A 324 -3.23 14.50 11.92
CA ILE A 324 -3.46 13.30 12.72
C ILE A 324 -4.49 13.53 13.83
N GLY A 325 -4.45 14.68 14.51
CA GLY A 325 -5.41 15.03 15.55
C GLY A 325 -6.86 15.08 15.03
N LYS A 326 -7.09 15.55 13.80
CA LYS A 326 -8.41 15.54 13.16
C LYS A 326 -8.91 14.12 12.88
N VAL A 327 -8.01 13.23 12.54
CA VAL A 327 -8.30 11.85 12.14
C VAL A 327 -8.60 10.93 13.33
N ALA A 328 -7.91 11.14 14.43
CA ALA A 328 -7.87 10.19 15.55
C ALA A 328 -9.18 10.09 16.36
N LYS A 329 -10.21 10.87 16.04
CA LYS A 329 -11.50 10.92 16.78
C LYS A 329 -11.34 11.08 18.31
N ALA A 330 -10.19 11.55 18.74
CA ALA A 330 -9.83 11.74 20.13
C ALA A 330 -9.42 13.19 20.37
N ASP A 331 -9.31 13.59 21.62
CA ASP A 331 -8.87 14.93 21.97
C ASP A 331 -7.50 15.24 21.33
N ARG A 332 -7.46 16.33 20.56
CA ARG A 332 -6.31 16.74 19.76
C ARG A 332 -5.06 16.98 20.61
N GLU A 333 -5.22 17.59 21.78
CA GLU A 333 -4.09 17.88 22.67
C GLU A 333 -3.46 16.60 23.21
N THR A 334 -4.29 15.65 23.61
CA THR A 334 -3.86 14.33 24.08
C THR A 334 -3.14 13.57 22.98
N ILE A 335 -3.68 13.53 21.76
CA ILE A 335 -3.03 12.85 20.63
C ILE A 335 -1.69 13.50 20.31
N ASN A 336 -1.64 14.81 20.22
CA ASN A 336 -0.39 15.53 19.95
C ASN A 336 0.67 15.26 21.00
N TYR A 337 0.29 15.27 22.28
CA TYR A 337 1.20 14.97 23.38
C TYR A 337 1.75 13.52 23.28
N LEU A 338 0.87 12.56 23.04
CA LEU A 338 1.26 11.15 22.92
C LEU A 338 2.18 10.91 21.72
N VAL A 339 1.80 11.44 20.55
CA VAL A 339 2.50 11.17 19.29
C VAL A 339 3.90 11.78 19.24
N ARG A 340 4.11 12.96 19.82
CA ARG A 340 5.43 13.60 19.88
C ARG A 340 6.46 12.81 20.69
N GLY A 341 6.02 12.13 21.74
CA GLY A 341 6.89 11.38 22.65
C GLY A 341 7.13 9.91 22.27
N ILE A 342 6.53 9.44 21.19
CA ILE A 342 6.61 8.02 20.80
C ILE A 342 8.05 7.62 20.42
N PRO A 343 8.66 6.63 21.10
CA PRO A 343 9.96 6.08 20.71
C PRO A 343 9.92 5.35 19.37
N THR A 344 11.07 5.10 18.77
CA THR A 344 11.19 4.27 17.57
C THR A 344 10.62 2.87 17.81
N ARG A 345 9.88 2.33 16.84
CA ARG A 345 9.17 1.03 16.89
C ARG A 345 8.01 0.97 17.90
N ARG A 346 7.57 2.09 18.41
CA ARG A 346 6.31 2.19 19.15
C ARG A 346 5.32 2.99 18.32
N CYS A 347 4.05 2.61 18.32
CA CYS A 347 3.00 3.34 17.62
C CYS A 347 1.73 3.40 18.46
N LEU A 348 0.92 4.42 18.18
CA LEU A 348 -0.45 4.52 18.61
C LEU A 348 -1.32 3.79 17.56
N LEU A 349 -2.09 2.80 18.01
CA LEU A 349 -2.99 2.02 17.18
C LEU A 349 -4.44 2.41 17.47
N LEU A 350 -5.17 2.73 16.41
CA LEU A 350 -6.58 3.12 16.43
C LEU A 350 -7.38 2.23 15.48
N GLY A 351 -8.66 2.00 15.77
CA GLY A 351 -9.62 1.36 14.88
C GLY A 351 -10.00 -0.07 15.27
N ASN A 352 -10.49 -0.82 14.28
CA ASN A 352 -11.16 -2.12 14.47
C ASN A 352 -10.24 -3.18 15.12
N VAL A 353 -8.95 -3.17 14.79
CA VAL A 353 -7.94 -4.08 15.36
C VAL A 353 -7.92 -4.03 16.89
N VAL A 354 -8.16 -2.85 17.46
CA VAL A 354 -8.19 -2.60 18.90
C VAL A 354 -9.60 -2.28 19.43
N ARG A 355 -10.64 -2.64 18.68
CA ARG A 355 -12.04 -2.39 19.03
C ARG A 355 -12.31 -0.92 19.39
N ASP A 356 -11.74 -0.02 18.60
CA ASP A 356 -11.79 1.45 18.77
C ASP A 356 -11.22 1.96 20.11
N LEU A 357 -10.47 1.12 20.85
CA LEU A 357 -9.73 1.54 22.03
C LEU A 357 -8.31 1.90 21.61
N PRO A 358 -7.93 3.18 21.70
CA PRO A 358 -6.58 3.58 21.34
C PRO A 358 -5.53 2.87 22.19
N LEU A 359 -4.54 2.21 21.58
CA LEU A 359 -3.48 1.47 22.26
C LEU A 359 -2.08 1.90 21.82
N MET A 360 -1.18 2.02 22.80
CA MET A 360 0.26 2.13 22.53
C MET A 360 0.86 0.74 22.36
N VAL A 361 1.52 0.50 21.24
CA VAL A 361 2.09 -0.81 20.90
C VAL A 361 3.58 -0.69 20.63
N ASP A 362 4.37 -1.44 21.37
CA ASP A 362 5.78 -1.70 21.04
C ASP A 362 5.81 -2.80 19.98
N VAL A 363 6.15 -2.43 18.75
CA VAL A 363 6.06 -3.34 17.60
C VAL A 363 7.07 -4.48 17.73
N GLU A 364 6.62 -5.72 17.49
CA GLU A 364 7.43 -6.93 17.57
C GLU A 364 8.67 -6.84 16.68
N ALA A 365 9.77 -7.38 17.17
CA ALA A 365 11.00 -7.43 16.40
C ALA A 365 10.89 -8.45 15.26
N LEU A 366 11.35 -8.09 14.07
CA LEU A 366 11.45 -8.99 12.94
C LEU A 366 12.89 -9.41 12.70
N ASP A 367 13.07 -10.71 12.45
CA ASP A 367 14.35 -11.24 11.98
C ASP A 367 14.34 -11.32 10.45
N VAL A 368 14.26 -10.15 9.80
CA VAL A 368 14.37 -10.04 8.34
C VAL A 368 15.44 -9.03 7.96
N ARG A 369 16.11 -9.30 6.85
CA ARG A 369 17.09 -8.38 6.28
C ARG A 369 16.36 -7.19 5.68
N THR A 370 16.52 -6.03 6.31
CA THR A 370 15.95 -4.78 5.81
C THR A 370 16.97 -4.08 4.90
N MET A 371 16.49 -3.57 3.75
CA MET A 371 17.23 -2.67 2.89
C MET A 371 16.61 -1.29 3.11
N GLY A 372 17.32 -0.33 3.60
CA GLY A 372 16.75 1.02 3.86
C GLY A 372 17.31 1.66 5.13
N GLU A 373 18.25 0.99 5.79
CA GLU A 373 19.03 1.62 6.85
C GLU A 373 19.84 2.77 6.26
N THR A 374 19.73 3.93 6.89
CA THR A 374 20.57 5.08 6.52
C THR A 374 22.02 4.72 6.77
N ARG A 375 22.83 4.72 5.75
CA ARG A 375 24.27 4.53 5.89
C ARG A 375 24.82 5.73 6.65
N LEU A 376 25.30 5.50 7.86
CA LEU A 376 25.93 6.53 8.65
C LEU A 376 27.45 6.56 8.30
N PHE A 377 28.00 7.75 8.18
CA PHE A 377 29.43 7.92 7.86
C PHE A 377 30.32 7.55 9.07
N PHE A 378 29.83 7.78 10.29
CA PHE A 378 30.55 7.55 11.54
C PHE A 378 30.02 6.30 12.29
N SER A 379 29.44 5.31 11.64
CA SER A 379 28.98 4.07 12.26
C SER A 379 30.04 2.97 12.17
#